data_e529754c4e43015039cc415b488375dd
#
_entry.id   e529754c4e43015039cc415b488375dd
#
_cell.length_a   1.000
_cell.length_b   1.000
_cell.length_c   1.000
_cell.angle_alpha   90.00
_cell.angle_beta   90.00
_cell.angle_gamma   90.00
#
_symmetry.space_group_name_H-M   'P 1'
#
loop_
_entity.id
_entity.type
_entity.pdbx_description
1 polymer ?
#
loop_
_entity_poly.entity_id
_entity_poly.type
_entity_poly.pdbx_seq_one_letter_code
_entity_poly.pdbx_strand_id
1 'polypeptide(L)'
;PDDDLSFERVVNVPARGIGATTIRRLREWAGLNNTNMLEAISRVQEIKEIKGKSSKAVKCFQDIISELHTIPTYPVMGFVKEVIEKIGYADYLVLSYEGDSEERLENIEELVNAASEYDASNPDGSLQGFLEEVSLIADIDKWDDAADTVTLMTLHAAKGLEFPVVFMAGLEEGLLPHSQSKDSDDDVEEERRLCYVGITRAQKDLFLVHTRYRSKFGQRSACVPSRFLSEIPVDFVEEIDKTIYNS
;
A
#
# COMPACT_ATOMS: atom_id res chain seq x y z
N PRO A 1 0.80 8.54 -6.55
CA PRO A 1 1.66 9.65 -6.96
C PRO A 1 2.45 10.24 -5.80
N ASP A 2 1.90 10.22 -4.57
CA ASP A 2 2.49 10.89 -3.40
C ASP A 2 3.27 9.95 -2.48
N ASP A 3 3.65 8.78 -2.97
CA ASP A 3 4.42 7.77 -2.24
C ASP A 3 5.91 7.83 -2.61
N ASP A 4 6.62 8.78 -2.02
CA ASP A 4 8.05 8.96 -2.22
C ASP A 4 8.88 7.77 -1.70
N LEU A 5 8.37 7.01 -0.71
CA LEU A 5 9.05 5.82 -0.21
C LEU A 5 9.07 4.69 -1.23
N SER A 6 7.93 4.41 -1.86
CA SER A 6 7.85 3.43 -2.95
C SER A 6 8.64 3.88 -4.18
N PHE A 7 8.63 5.18 -4.49
CA PHE A 7 9.48 5.73 -5.54
C PHE A 7 10.96 5.42 -5.30
N GLU A 8 11.48 5.65 -4.10
CA GLU A 8 12.87 5.39 -3.76
C GLU A 8 13.27 3.92 -3.86
N ARG A 9 12.34 3.01 -3.57
CA ARG A 9 12.56 1.56 -3.71
C ARG A 9 12.75 1.14 -5.16
N VAL A 10 12.01 1.75 -6.09
CA VAL A 10 11.96 1.29 -7.49
C VAL A 10 12.83 2.10 -8.46
N VAL A 11 13.18 3.36 -8.15
CA VAL A 11 13.85 4.28 -9.08
C VAL A 11 15.17 3.75 -9.63
N ASN A 12 15.90 2.93 -8.86
CA ASN A 12 17.15 2.32 -9.25
C ASN A 12 17.17 0.78 -9.14
N VAL A 13 16.00 0.15 -9.21
CA VAL A 13 15.83 -1.31 -9.27
C VAL A 13 14.94 -1.63 -10.48
N PRO A 14 15.50 -2.26 -11.51
CA PRO A 14 16.92 -2.55 -11.83
C PRO A 14 17.85 -1.33 -11.81
N ALA A 15 19.15 -1.58 -11.68
CA ALA A 15 20.15 -0.51 -11.59
C ALA A 15 20.17 0.35 -12.86
N ARG A 16 19.86 1.66 -12.73
CA ARG A 16 19.76 2.63 -13.84
C ARG A 16 20.83 3.72 -13.77
N GLY A 17 21.74 3.64 -12.79
CA GLY A 17 22.73 4.69 -12.55
C GLY A 17 22.18 5.91 -11.80
N ILE A 18 21.03 5.76 -11.14
CA ILE A 18 20.44 6.77 -10.26
C ILE A 18 20.88 6.49 -8.83
N GLY A 19 22.05 7.00 -8.45
CA GLY A 19 22.64 6.75 -7.13
C GLY A 19 22.03 7.63 -6.03
N ALA A 20 22.37 7.30 -4.76
CA ALA A 20 21.84 7.97 -3.56
C ALA A 20 21.98 9.51 -3.58
N THR A 21 23.07 10.04 -4.15
CA THR A 21 23.25 11.49 -4.30
C THR A 21 22.20 12.12 -5.22
N THR A 22 21.84 11.44 -6.31
CA THR A 22 20.79 11.92 -7.23
C THR A 22 19.43 11.86 -6.57
N ILE A 23 19.11 10.75 -5.88
CA ILE A 23 17.86 10.59 -5.11
C ILE A 23 17.72 11.70 -4.06
N ARG A 24 18.78 11.97 -3.29
CA ARG A 24 18.77 13.06 -2.30
C ARG A 24 18.47 14.42 -2.95
N ARG A 25 19.07 14.74 -4.11
CA ARG A 25 18.83 16.00 -4.81
C ARG A 25 17.41 16.13 -5.35
N LEU A 26 16.84 15.03 -5.84
CA LEU A 26 15.43 14.97 -6.25
C LEU A 26 14.52 15.26 -5.05
N ARG A 27 14.77 14.63 -3.91
CA ARG A 27 14.00 14.84 -2.66
C ARG A 27 14.12 16.29 -2.14
N GLU A 28 15.33 16.84 -2.11
CA GLU A 28 15.59 18.23 -1.69
C GLU A 28 14.82 19.20 -2.60
N TRP A 29 14.87 18.99 -3.92
CA TRP A 29 14.17 19.82 -4.88
C TRP A 29 12.64 19.68 -4.74
N ALA A 30 12.11 18.48 -4.58
CA ALA A 30 10.69 18.23 -4.36
C ALA A 30 10.20 18.95 -3.09
N GLY A 31 10.93 18.84 -1.98
CA GLY A 31 10.61 19.55 -0.73
C GLY A 31 10.61 21.07 -0.87
N LEU A 32 11.58 21.65 -1.58
CA LEU A 32 11.65 23.10 -1.84
C LEU A 32 10.50 23.62 -2.71
N ASN A 33 9.96 22.78 -3.59
CA ASN A 33 8.88 23.15 -4.51
C ASN A 33 7.50 22.66 -4.06
N ASN A 34 7.38 22.10 -2.86
CA ASN A 34 6.13 21.56 -2.31
C ASN A 34 5.46 20.53 -3.25
N THR A 35 6.26 19.60 -3.77
CA THR A 35 5.83 18.56 -4.70
C THR A 35 6.45 17.21 -4.33
N ASN A 36 6.10 16.14 -5.06
CA ASN A 36 6.62 14.79 -4.85
C ASN A 36 7.82 14.48 -5.77
N MET A 37 8.48 13.34 -5.53
CA MET A 37 9.67 12.94 -6.31
C MET A 37 9.32 12.56 -7.76
N LEU A 38 8.10 12.10 -8.03
CA LEU A 38 7.65 11.80 -9.39
C LEU A 38 7.55 13.07 -10.25
N GLU A 39 7.06 14.16 -9.67
CA GLU A 39 7.07 15.47 -10.31
C GLU A 39 8.51 16.00 -10.46
N ALA A 40 9.39 15.78 -9.48
CA ALA A 40 10.77 16.20 -9.55
C ALA A 40 11.53 15.55 -10.73
N ILE A 41 11.28 14.26 -11.05
CA ILE A 41 11.90 13.63 -12.22
C ILE A 41 11.37 14.21 -13.54
N SER A 42 10.10 14.59 -13.61
CA SER A 42 9.53 15.23 -14.80
C SER A 42 10.19 16.57 -15.10
N ARG A 43 10.67 17.24 -14.06
CA ARG A 43 11.31 18.56 -14.11
C ARG A 43 12.81 18.51 -13.84
N VAL A 44 13.46 17.37 -14.06
CA VAL A 44 14.91 17.16 -13.81
C VAL A 44 15.81 18.20 -14.49
N GLN A 45 15.38 18.79 -15.60
CA GLN A 45 16.11 19.84 -16.31
C GLN A 45 16.26 21.15 -15.48
N GLU A 46 15.37 21.37 -14.51
CA GLU A 46 15.39 22.53 -13.61
C GLU A 46 16.35 22.32 -12.44
N ILE A 47 16.77 21.08 -12.18
CA ILE A 47 17.65 20.71 -11.07
C ILE A 47 19.11 20.86 -11.50
N LYS A 48 19.70 22.03 -11.23
CA LYS A 48 21.05 22.38 -11.71
C LYS A 48 22.15 21.45 -11.22
N GLU A 49 21.94 20.77 -10.11
CA GLU A 49 22.87 19.84 -9.48
C GLU A 49 22.86 18.45 -10.16
N ILE A 50 21.80 18.09 -10.90
CA ILE A 50 21.69 16.83 -11.62
C ILE A 50 22.06 17.03 -13.08
N LYS A 51 23.25 16.60 -13.47
CA LYS A 51 23.81 16.83 -14.82
C LYS A 51 24.40 15.59 -15.44
N GLY A 52 24.62 15.64 -16.75
CA GLY A 52 25.35 14.63 -17.49
C GLY A 52 24.70 13.25 -17.45
N LYS A 53 25.42 12.24 -17.01
CA LYS A 53 24.94 10.85 -16.95
C LYS A 53 23.74 10.68 -16.02
N SER A 54 23.76 11.33 -14.86
CA SER A 54 22.67 11.24 -13.89
C SER A 54 21.36 11.86 -14.43
N SER A 55 21.43 13.00 -15.13
CA SER A 55 20.26 13.60 -15.75
C SER A 55 19.67 12.71 -16.86
N LYS A 56 20.53 12.07 -17.67
CA LYS A 56 20.09 11.11 -18.67
C LYS A 56 19.42 9.88 -18.05
N ALA A 57 19.99 9.36 -16.97
CA ALA A 57 19.44 8.21 -16.25
C ALA A 57 18.04 8.51 -15.66
N VAL A 58 17.88 9.67 -15.03
CA VAL A 58 16.58 10.11 -14.48
C VAL A 58 15.55 10.29 -15.62
N LYS A 59 15.98 10.88 -16.76
CA LYS A 59 15.08 11.04 -17.91
C LYS A 59 14.65 9.68 -18.48
N CYS A 60 15.56 8.72 -18.60
CA CYS A 60 15.23 7.37 -19.07
C CYS A 60 14.20 6.70 -18.15
N PHE A 61 14.34 6.86 -16.83
CA PHE A 61 13.34 6.36 -15.89
C PHE A 61 12.00 7.08 -16.03
N GLN A 62 12.01 8.41 -16.22
CA GLN A 62 10.79 9.18 -16.49
C GLN A 62 10.07 8.68 -17.76
N ASP A 63 10.84 8.39 -18.82
CA ASP A 63 10.28 7.90 -20.09
C ASP A 63 9.57 6.54 -19.85
N ILE A 64 10.19 5.62 -19.08
CA ILE A 64 9.55 4.34 -18.68
C ILE A 64 8.23 4.59 -17.94
N ILE A 65 8.24 5.45 -16.93
CA ILE A 65 7.02 5.75 -16.15
C ILE A 65 5.94 6.36 -17.07
N SER A 66 6.32 7.26 -17.97
CA SER A 66 5.39 7.88 -18.91
C SER A 66 4.78 6.86 -19.88
N GLU A 67 5.56 5.92 -20.37
CA GLU A 67 5.06 4.82 -21.20
C GLU A 67 4.10 3.91 -20.42
N LEU A 68 4.45 3.52 -19.18
CA LEU A 68 3.59 2.68 -18.34
C LEU A 68 2.22 3.35 -18.07
N HIS A 69 2.17 4.67 -17.93
CA HIS A 69 0.91 5.40 -17.77
C HIS A 69 -0.01 5.35 -19.01
N THR A 70 0.51 5.01 -20.19
CA THR A 70 -0.29 4.88 -21.41
C THR A 70 -0.88 3.49 -21.59
N ILE A 71 -0.44 2.50 -20.81
CA ILE A 71 -0.88 1.11 -20.92
C ILE A 71 -2.18 0.94 -20.11
N PRO A 72 -3.20 0.29 -20.68
CA PRO A 72 -4.38 -0.07 -19.93
C PRO A 72 -4.01 -0.94 -18.72
N THR A 73 -4.53 -0.60 -17.53
CA THR A 73 -4.26 -1.35 -16.30
C THR A 73 -5.11 -2.61 -16.17
N TYR A 74 -6.04 -2.83 -17.08
CA TYR A 74 -6.88 -4.01 -17.21
C TYR A 74 -6.91 -4.49 -18.67
N PRO A 75 -6.81 -5.80 -18.98
CA PRO A 75 -6.60 -6.90 -18.04
C PRO A 75 -5.28 -6.79 -17.26
N VAL A 76 -5.32 -7.13 -15.97
CA VAL A 76 -4.18 -6.95 -15.05
C VAL A 76 -2.97 -7.77 -15.49
N MET A 77 -3.19 -9.01 -15.94
CA MET A 77 -2.14 -9.89 -16.46
C MET A 77 -1.34 -9.23 -17.58
N GLY A 78 -2.04 -8.58 -18.51
CA GLY A 78 -1.39 -7.85 -19.61
C GLY A 78 -0.53 -6.70 -19.09
N PHE A 79 -1.05 -5.90 -18.17
CA PHE A 79 -0.32 -4.79 -17.56
C PHE A 79 0.93 -5.27 -16.78
N VAL A 80 0.80 -6.34 -15.97
CA VAL A 80 1.93 -6.91 -15.21
C VAL A 80 3.04 -7.37 -16.13
N LYS A 81 2.72 -8.06 -17.23
CA LYS A 81 3.71 -8.49 -18.24
C LYS A 81 4.44 -7.31 -18.87
N GLU A 82 3.71 -6.29 -19.30
CA GLU A 82 4.28 -5.07 -19.87
C GLU A 82 5.21 -4.34 -18.88
N VAL A 83 4.84 -4.28 -17.61
CA VAL A 83 5.71 -3.70 -16.57
C VAL A 83 7.02 -4.49 -16.47
N ILE A 84 6.97 -5.81 -16.32
CA ILE A 84 8.14 -6.68 -16.19
C ILE A 84 9.09 -6.51 -17.38
N GLU A 85 8.54 -6.50 -18.60
CA GLU A 85 9.31 -6.34 -19.83
C GLU A 85 9.95 -4.94 -19.94
N LYS A 86 9.15 -3.88 -19.78
CA LYS A 86 9.63 -2.49 -19.94
C LYS A 86 10.70 -2.10 -18.93
N ILE A 87 10.63 -2.62 -17.71
CA ILE A 87 11.66 -2.36 -16.70
C ILE A 87 12.87 -3.29 -16.82
N GLY A 88 12.81 -4.34 -17.65
CA GLY A 88 13.88 -5.33 -17.81
C GLY A 88 14.11 -6.18 -16.55
N TYR A 89 13.01 -6.52 -15.82
CA TYR A 89 13.15 -7.12 -14.50
C TYR A 89 13.65 -8.57 -14.54
N ALA A 90 13.25 -9.34 -15.54
CA ALA A 90 13.74 -10.70 -15.72
C ALA A 90 15.26 -10.74 -15.96
N ASP A 91 15.78 -9.90 -16.88
CA ASP A 91 17.22 -9.79 -17.12
C ASP A 91 18.00 -9.35 -15.87
N TYR A 92 17.41 -8.42 -15.12
CA TYR A 92 17.99 -7.98 -13.84
C TYR A 92 18.11 -9.12 -12.83
N LEU A 93 17.13 -9.99 -12.71
CA LEU A 93 17.19 -11.15 -11.81
C LEU A 93 18.29 -12.12 -12.22
N VAL A 94 18.37 -12.45 -13.50
CA VAL A 94 19.42 -13.33 -14.02
C VAL A 94 20.81 -12.77 -13.74
N LEU A 95 21.02 -11.47 -13.92
CA LEU A 95 22.33 -10.83 -13.72
C LEU A 95 22.70 -10.59 -12.25
N SER A 96 21.71 -10.42 -11.39
CA SER A 96 21.94 -10.01 -9.98
C SER A 96 21.96 -11.16 -8.99
N TYR A 97 21.44 -12.35 -9.36
CA TYR A 97 21.27 -13.49 -8.47
C TYR A 97 21.80 -14.76 -9.12
N GLU A 98 23.13 -14.84 -9.30
CA GLU A 98 23.79 -16.06 -9.78
C GLU A 98 23.50 -17.23 -8.83
N GLY A 99 22.80 -18.27 -9.32
CA GLY A 99 22.42 -19.49 -8.58
C GLY A 99 20.99 -19.55 -8.10
N ASP A 100 20.33 -18.40 -7.80
CA ASP A 100 18.93 -18.34 -7.33
C ASP A 100 18.00 -17.69 -8.36
N SER A 101 18.47 -17.46 -9.57
CA SER A 101 17.71 -16.75 -10.61
C SER A 101 16.49 -17.54 -11.10
N GLU A 102 16.57 -18.87 -11.15
CA GLU A 102 15.48 -19.73 -11.59
C GLU A 102 14.27 -19.62 -10.64
N GLU A 103 14.47 -19.77 -9.33
CA GLU A 103 13.41 -19.62 -8.32
C GLU A 103 12.75 -18.24 -8.38
N ARG A 104 13.55 -17.19 -8.62
CA ARG A 104 13.01 -15.83 -8.72
C ARG A 104 12.25 -15.58 -10.01
N LEU A 105 12.62 -16.23 -11.11
CA LEU A 105 11.85 -16.19 -12.35
C LEU A 105 10.53 -16.96 -12.21
N GLU A 106 10.54 -18.11 -11.53
CA GLU A 106 9.33 -18.85 -11.19
C GLU A 106 8.37 -17.98 -10.36
N ASN A 107 8.84 -17.26 -9.36
CA ASN A 107 8.01 -16.32 -8.59
C ASN A 107 7.38 -15.21 -9.46
N ILE A 108 8.07 -14.76 -10.53
CA ILE A 108 7.48 -13.80 -11.50
C ILE A 108 6.40 -14.49 -12.34
N GLU A 109 6.63 -15.73 -12.77
CA GLU A 109 5.63 -16.49 -13.51
C GLU A 109 4.38 -16.76 -12.64
N GLU A 110 4.56 -17.06 -11.36
CA GLU A 110 3.45 -17.19 -10.40
C GLU A 110 2.67 -15.88 -10.23
N LEU A 111 3.35 -14.73 -10.16
CA LEU A 111 2.67 -13.43 -10.12
C LEU A 111 1.85 -13.18 -11.39
N VAL A 112 2.37 -13.54 -12.56
CA VAL A 112 1.65 -13.42 -13.83
C VAL A 112 0.45 -14.38 -13.88
N ASN A 113 0.61 -15.60 -13.35
CA ASN A 113 -0.47 -16.57 -13.27
C ASN A 113 -1.57 -16.09 -12.31
N ALA A 114 -1.20 -15.58 -11.13
CA ALA A 114 -2.16 -14.99 -10.19
C ALA A 114 -2.94 -13.81 -10.82
N ALA A 115 -2.28 -12.96 -11.59
CA ALA A 115 -2.95 -11.89 -12.33
C ALA A 115 -3.94 -12.44 -13.39
N SER A 116 -3.60 -13.55 -14.06
CA SER A 116 -4.48 -14.22 -15.01
C SER A 116 -5.71 -14.83 -14.34
N GLU A 117 -5.53 -15.46 -13.17
CA GLU A 117 -6.62 -16.02 -12.37
C GLU A 117 -7.55 -14.93 -11.83
N TYR A 118 -6.96 -13.82 -11.38
CA TYR A 118 -7.71 -12.64 -10.97
C TYR A 118 -8.59 -12.11 -12.11
N ASP A 119 -8.03 -11.90 -13.29
CA ASP A 119 -8.78 -11.42 -14.46
C ASP A 119 -9.93 -12.37 -14.84
N ALA A 120 -9.72 -13.69 -14.74
CA ALA A 120 -10.75 -14.69 -15.02
C ALA A 120 -11.90 -14.69 -13.99
N SER A 121 -11.57 -14.41 -12.73
CA SER A 121 -12.52 -14.39 -11.61
C SER A 121 -13.24 -13.05 -11.46
N ASN A 122 -12.68 -11.98 -11.97
CA ASN A 122 -13.16 -10.60 -11.82
C ASN A 122 -13.26 -9.89 -13.18
N PRO A 123 -14.32 -10.16 -14.00
CA PRO A 123 -14.46 -9.57 -15.34
C PRO A 123 -14.46 -8.03 -15.37
N ASP A 124 -14.88 -7.39 -14.28
CA ASP A 124 -14.88 -5.94 -14.07
C ASP A 124 -13.81 -5.51 -13.05
N GLY A 125 -12.76 -6.33 -12.89
CA GLY A 125 -11.69 -6.09 -11.93
C GLY A 125 -10.82 -4.86 -12.23
N SER A 126 -9.91 -4.57 -11.29
CA SER A 126 -8.98 -3.45 -11.41
C SER A 126 -7.59 -3.83 -10.90
N LEU A 127 -6.57 -3.09 -11.35
CA LEU A 127 -5.20 -3.24 -10.84
C LEU A 127 -5.15 -3.07 -9.31
N GLN A 128 -5.93 -2.13 -8.77
CA GLN A 128 -5.98 -1.91 -7.33
C GLN A 128 -6.54 -3.12 -6.59
N GLY A 129 -7.65 -3.71 -7.05
CA GLY A 129 -8.22 -4.91 -6.46
C GLY A 129 -7.25 -6.10 -6.48
N PHE A 130 -6.51 -6.26 -7.58
CA PHE A 130 -5.45 -7.27 -7.67
C PHE A 130 -4.33 -7.04 -6.65
N LEU A 131 -3.84 -5.80 -6.52
CA LEU A 131 -2.79 -5.48 -5.54
C LEU A 131 -3.24 -5.70 -4.10
N GLU A 132 -4.50 -5.44 -3.79
CA GLU A 132 -5.10 -5.74 -2.49
C GLU A 132 -5.12 -7.25 -2.23
N GLU A 133 -5.53 -8.05 -3.22
CA GLU A 133 -5.56 -9.52 -3.11
C GLU A 133 -4.16 -10.12 -2.93
N VAL A 134 -3.18 -9.70 -3.71
CA VAL A 134 -1.78 -10.16 -3.58
C VAL A 134 -1.17 -9.75 -2.23
N SER A 135 -1.49 -8.55 -1.75
CA SER A 135 -1.02 -8.11 -0.43
C SER A 135 -1.55 -8.97 0.70
N LEU A 136 -2.81 -9.41 0.59
CA LEU A 136 -3.43 -10.35 1.53
C LEU A 136 -2.70 -11.69 1.59
N ILE A 137 -2.37 -12.27 0.44
CA ILE A 137 -1.66 -13.56 0.34
C ILE A 137 -0.27 -13.44 0.96
N ALA A 138 0.49 -12.40 0.61
CA ALA A 138 1.84 -12.18 1.10
C ALA A 138 1.94 -11.97 2.63
N ASP A 139 0.90 -11.44 3.24
CA ASP A 139 0.83 -11.26 4.70
C ASP A 139 0.45 -12.56 5.43
N ILE A 140 -0.38 -13.40 4.81
CA ILE A 140 -0.78 -14.71 5.35
C ILE A 140 0.40 -15.70 5.35
N ASP A 141 1.22 -15.71 4.29
CA ASP A 141 2.38 -16.62 4.15
C ASP A 141 3.48 -16.37 5.21
N LYS A 142 3.48 -15.20 5.84
CA LYS A 142 4.42 -14.84 6.93
C LYS A 142 3.86 -15.14 8.32
N TRP A 143 2.63 -15.65 8.40
CA TRP A 143 1.98 -15.92 9.66
C TRP A 143 2.51 -17.20 10.30
N ASP A 144 3.03 -17.08 11.54
CA ASP A 144 3.41 -18.21 12.40
C ASP A 144 2.41 -18.31 13.56
N ASP A 145 1.45 -19.21 13.46
CA ASP A 145 0.39 -19.45 14.46
C ASP A 145 0.94 -19.97 15.80
N ALA A 146 2.19 -20.46 15.82
CA ALA A 146 2.84 -20.99 17.02
C ALA A 146 3.62 -19.93 17.82
N ALA A 147 3.76 -18.72 17.30
CA ALA A 147 4.50 -17.67 17.98
C ALA A 147 3.66 -17.00 19.08
N ASP A 148 4.16 -16.98 20.32
CA ASP A 148 3.57 -16.22 21.45
C ASP A 148 3.85 -14.72 21.27
N THR A 149 3.16 -14.10 20.29
CA THR A 149 3.35 -12.72 19.90
C THR A 149 2.03 -12.01 19.68
N VAL A 150 2.04 -10.67 19.82
CA VAL A 150 0.94 -9.81 19.36
C VAL A 150 1.14 -9.50 17.89
N THR A 151 0.19 -9.92 17.07
CA THR A 151 0.22 -9.66 15.63
C THR A 151 -0.42 -8.34 15.29
N LEU A 152 0.26 -7.54 14.48
CA LEU A 152 -0.25 -6.29 13.90
C LEU A 152 -0.47 -6.49 12.41
N MET A 153 -1.69 -6.18 11.95
CA MET A 153 -2.03 -6.31 10.53
C MET A 153 -3.10 -5.28 10.13
N THR A 154 -3.30 -5.13 8.83
CA THR A 154 -4.43 -4.35 8.31
C THR A 154 -5.71 -5.17 8.36
N LEU A 155 -6.88 -4.50 8.26
CA LEU A 155 -8.18 -5.20 8.17
C LEU A 155 -8.27 -6.08 6.91
N HIS A 156 -7.67 -5.65 5.81
CA HIS A 156 -7.59 -6.42 4.57
C HIS A 156 -6.79 -7.72 4.78
N ALA A 157 -5.62 -7.62 5.42
CA ALA A 157 -4.77 -8.77 5.72
C ALA A 157 -5.40 -9.76 6.72
N ALA A 158 -6.38 -9.32 7.49
CA ALA A 158 -7.07 -10.17 8.47
C ALA A 158 -8.15 -11.10 7.85
N LYS A 159 -8.48 -10.93 6.56
CA LYS A 159 -9.49 -11.76 5.88
C LYS A 159 -9.06 -13.22 5.86
N GLY A 160 -9.93 -14.11 6.36
CA GLY A 160 -9.66 -15.57 6.43
C GLY A 160 -8.91 -16.02 7.69
N LEU A 161 -8.33 -15.12 8.48
CA LEU A 161 -7.71 -15.43 9.76
C LEU A 161 -8.72 -15.27 10.91
N GLU A 162 -8.46 -15.92 12.03
CA GLU A 162 -9.27 -15.79 13.25
C GLU A 162 -8.37 -15.78 14.48
N PHE A 163 -8.73 -14.97 15.49
CA PHE A 163 -7.95 -14.78 16.69
C PHE A 163 -8.81 -14.87 17.94
N PRO A 164 -8.31 -15.44 19.04
CA PRO A 164 -9.04 -15.46 20.31
C PRO A 164 -9.44 -14.06 20.80
N VAL A 165 -8.56 -13.07 20.59
CA VAL A 165 -8.76 -11.68 21.01
C VAL A 165 -8.36 -10.74 19.88
N VAL A 166 -9.22 -9.78 19.53
CA VAL A 166 -8.99 -8.79 18.47
C VAL A 166 -9.15 -7.39 19.03
N PHE A 167 -8.16 -6.54 18.76
CA PHE A 167 -8.22 -5.10 18.97
C PHE A 167 -8.31 -4.39 17.62
N MET A 168 -9.47 -3.85 17.29
CA MET A 168 -9.63 -2.98 16.13
C MET A 168 -9.38 -1.53 16.54
N ALA A 169 -8.23 -0.99 16.15
CA ALA A 169 -7.84 0.38 16.47
C ALA A 169 -8.12 1.34 15.33
N GLY A 170 -8.47 2.59 15.67
CA GLY A 170 -8.70 3.63 14.66
C GLY A 170 -10.13 3.69 14.12
N LEU A 171 -11.12 3.28 14.91
CA LEU A 171 -12.53 3.41 14.56
C LEU A 171 -12.99 4.86 14.67
N GLU A 172 -12.51 5.67 13.74
CA GLU A 172 -12.69 7.13 13.68
C GLU A 172 -13.04 7.57 12.26
N GLU A 173 -13.94 8.55 12.16
CA GLU A 173 -14.25 9.20 10.88
C GLU A 173 -12.99 9.74 10.21
N GLY A 174 -12.73 9.30 8.97
CA GLY A 174 -11.54 9.64 8.20
C GLY A 174 -10.43 8.60 8.26
N LEU A 175 -10.56 7.57 9.11
CA LEU A 175 -9.73 6.37 9.11
C LEU A 175 -10.54 5.13 8.74
N LEU A 176 -11.67 4.90 9.38
CA LEU A 176 -12.64 3.86 9.05
C LEU A 176 -14.06 4.38 9.36
N PRO A 177 -14.82 4.82 8.34
CA PRO A 177 -14.48 4.87 6.91
C PRO A 177 -13.37 5.87 6.58
N HIS A 178 -12.58 5.55 5.56
CA HIS A 178 -11.50 6.41 5.10
C HIS A 178 -12.04 7.75 4.56
N SER A 179 -11.22 8.81 4.67
CA SER A 179 -11.65 10.17 4.26
C SER A 179 -12.02 10.28 2.78
N GLN A 180 -11.39 9.49 1.91
CA GLN A 180 -11.67 9.47 0.47
C GLN A 180 -12.96 8.74 0.12
N SER A 181 -13.44 7.84 0.98
CA SER A 181 -14.66 7.07 0.77
C SER A 181 -15.93 7.80 1.20
N LYS A 182 -15.83 9.04 1.74
CA LYS A 182 -16.98 9.77 2.32
C LYS A 182 -17.96 10.33 1.29
N ASP A 183 -17.52 10.52 0.05
CA ASP A 183 -18.26 11.21 -1.00
C ASP A 183 -19.09 10.25 -1.87
N SER A 184 -18.99 8.93 -1.65
CA SER A 184 -19.71 7.90 -2.38
C SER A 184 -20.36 6.91 -1.40
N ASP A 185 -21.65 6.64 -1.56
CA ASP A 185 -22.37 5.66 -0.74
C ASP A 185 -21.82 4.24 -0.97
N ASP A 186 -21.41 3.92 -2.20
CA ASP A 186 -20.85 2.60 -2.55
C ASP A 186 -19.49 2.40 -1.85
N ASP A 187 -18.64 3.43 -1.78
CA ASP A 187 -17.36 3.35 -1.09
C ASP A 187 -17.53 3.21 0.42
N VAL A 188 -18.54 3.87 1.00
CA VAL A 188 -18.86 3.70 2.43
C VAL A 188 -19.36 2.29 2.71
N GLU A 189 -20.13 1.67 1.80
CA GLU A 189 -20.56 0.27 1.94
C GLU A 189 -19.36 -0.70 1.91
N GLU A 190 -18.36 -0.45 1.07
CA GLU A 190 -17.16 -1.29 1.07
C GLU A 190 -16.35 -1.14 2.36
N GLU A 191 -16.18 0.07 2.88
CA GLU A 191 -15.59 0.31 4.19
C GLU A 191 -16.38 -0.37 5.33
N ARG A 192 -17.70 -0.42 5.22
CA ARG A 192 -18.57 -1.15 6.17
C ARG A 192 -18.33 -2.66 6.10
N ARG A 193 -18.18 -3.22 4.89
CA ARG A 193 -17.81 -4.63 4.70
C ARG A 193 -16.45 -4.94 5.31
N LEU A 194 -15.48 -4.04 5.14
CA LEU A 194 -14.16 -4.17 5.73
C LEU A 194 -14.23 -4.12 7.27
N CYS A 195 -15.03 -3.23 7.84
CA CYS A 195 -15.30 -3.19 9.28
C CYS A 195 -15.92 -4.51 9.77
N TYR A 196 -16.90 -5.04 9.05
CA TYR A 196 -17.53 -6.34 9.35
C TYR A 196 -16.51 -7.49 9.31
N VAL A 197 -15.63 -7.50 8.31
CA VAL A 197 -14.53 -8.48 8.22
C VAL A 197 -13.69 -8.43 9.50
N GLY A 198 -13.27 -7.24 9.94
CA GLY A 198 -12.49 -7.08 11.17
C GLY A 198 -13.21 -7.61 12.42
N ILE A 199 -14.48 -7.25 12.59
CA ILE A 199 -15.33 -7.72 13.71
C ILE A 199 -15.40 -9.25 13.73
N THR A 200 -15.59 -9.88 12.58
CA THR A 200 -15.73 -11.33 12.47
C THR A 200 -14.42 -12.11 12.65
N ARG A 201 -13.29 -11.41 12.85
CA ARG A 201 -12.01 -12.08 13.15
C ARG A 201 -11.90 -12.51 14.60
N ALA A 202 -12.71 -11.99 15.50
CA ALA A 202 -12.68 -12.31 16.92
C ALA A 202 -13.46 -13.60 17.21
N GLN A 203 -12.76 -14.57 17.83
CA GLN A 203 -13.37 -15.82 18.30
C GLN A 203 -14.03 -15.67 19.68
N LYS A 204 -13.47 -14.81 20.56
CA LYS A 204 -13.92 -14.66 21.94
C LYS A 204 -14.13 -13.20 22.32
N ASP A 205 -13.06 -12.40 22.28
CA ASP A 205 -13.09 -11.02 22.78
C ASP A 205 -12.75 -10.05 21.63
N LEU A 206 -13.61 -9.03 21.46
CA LEU A 206 -13.43 -7.96 20.48
C LEU A 206 -13.37 -6.62 21.21
N PHE A 207 -12.29 -5.87 20.98
CA PHE A 207 -12.11 -4.52 21.47
C PHE A 207 -12.15 -3.53 20.28
N LEU A 208 -13.17 -2.66 20.28
CA LEU A 208 -13.32 -1.59 19.30
C LEU A 208 -12.75 -0.30 19.89
N VAL A 209 -11.65 0.19 19.32
CA VAL A 209 -10.87 1.27 19.93
C VAL A 209 -10.87 2.51 19.06
N HIS A 210 -11.25 3.64 19.63
CA HIS A 210 -11.13 4.97 19.03
C HIS A 210 -10.49 5.95 20.00
N THR A 211 -9.95 7.07 19.49
CA THR A 211 -9.36 8.12 20.32
C THR A 211 -10.19 9.40 20.25
N ARG A 212 -10.13 10.22 21.33
CA ARG A 212 -10.72 11.56 21.31
C ARG A 212 -9.88 12.58 20.55
N TYR A 213 -8.56 12.37 20.51
CA TYR A 213 -7.62 13.27 19.87
C TYR A 213 -6.51 12.46 19.21
N ARG A 214 -6.09 12.90 18.04
CA ARG A 214 -4.96 12.33 17.30
C ARG A 214 -3.99 13.42 16.89
N SER A 215 -2.70 13.14 17.03
CA SER A 215 -1.64 14.03 16.52
C SER A 215 -1.20 13.57 15.14
N LYS A 216 -1.32 14.44 14.13
CA LYS A 216 -0.76 14.25 12.78
C LYS A 216 0.16 15.42 12.48
N PHE A 217 1.39 15.17 12.07
CA PHE A 217 2.38 16.20 11.70
C PHE A 217 2.56 17.30 12.78
N GLY A 218 2.55 16.90 14.05
CA GLY A 218 2.71 17.82 15.19
C GLY A 218 1.46 18.64 15.55
N GLN A 219 0.37 18.50 14.82
CA GLN A 219 -0.92 19.14 15.15
C GLN A 219 -1.88 18.15 15.79
N ARG A 220 -2.47 18.56 16.92
CA ARG A 220 -3.47 17.75 17.63
C ARG A 220 -4.87 18.16 17.16
N SER A 221 -5.61 17.19 16.63
CA SER A 221 -6.99 17.36 16.18
C SER A 221 -7.94 16.46 16.98
N ALA A 222 -9.18 16.91 17.17
CA ALA A 222 -10.25 16.08 17.73
C ALA A 222 -10.69 15.04 16.69
N CYS A 223 -10.91 13.81 17.17
CA CYS A 223 -11.43 12.72 16.37
C CYS A 223 -12.94 12.52 16.64
N VAL A 224 -13.68 12.20 15.60
CA VAL A 224 -15.07 11.78 15.69
C VAL A 224 -15.10 10.26 15.63
N PRO A 225 -15.78 9.55 16.56
CA PRO A 225 -15.94 8.11 16.47
C PRO A 225 -16.54 7.69 15.13
N SER A 226 -16.13 6.54 14.62
CA SER A 226 -16.65 5.97 13.38
C SER A 226 -18.17 5.80 13.45
N ARG A 227 -18.88 6.13 12.38
CA ARG A 227 -20.31 5.89 12.24
C ARG A 227 -20.68 4.42 12.40
N PHE A 228 -19.78 3.51 12.05
CA PHE A 228 -20.00 2.06 12.18
C PHE A 228 -20.17 1.61 13.63
N LEU A 229 -19.60 2.33 14.60
CA LEU A 229 -19.84 2.04 16.02
C LEU A 229 -21.30 2.27 16.43
N SER A 230 -21.95 3.26 15.84
CA SER A 230 -23.36 3.55 16.13
C SER A 230 -24.35 2.55 15.49
N GLU A 231 -23.87 1.73 14.55
CA GLU A 231 -24.66 0.68 13.90
C GLU A 231 -24.71 -0.61 14.75
N ILE A 232 -23.86 -0.74 15.76
CA ILE A 232 -23.84 -1.88 16.67
C ILE A 232 -24.88 -1.62 17.78
N PRO A 233 -25.83 -2.54 18.01
CA PRO A 233 -26.80 -2.37 19.09
C PRO A 233 -26.15 -2.26 20.45
N VAL A 234 -26.55 -1.30 21.26
CA VAL A 234 -25.97 -0.97 22.56
C VAL A 234 -26.00 -2.15 23.56
N ASP A 235 -26.92 -3.06 23.40
CA ASP A 235 -27.05 -4.25 24.24
C ASP A 235 -25.91 -5.26 24.05
N PHE A 236 -25.12 -5.12 22.99
CA PHE A 236 -23.97 -5.99 22.68
C PHE A 236 -22.63 -5.32 22.94
N VAL A 237 -22.62 -4.08 23.45
CA VAL A 237 -21.39 -3.30 23.65
C VAL A 237 -21.28 -2.85 25.11
N GLU A 238 -20.13 -3.07 25.71
CA GLU A 238 -19.72 -2.46 26.98
C GLU A 238 -18.77 -1.29 26.68
N GLU A 239 -19.17 -0.07 27.05
CA GLU A 239 -18.31 1.10 26.86
C GLU A 239 -17.33 1.25 28.03
N ILE A 240 -16.03 1.27 27.74
CA ILE A 240 -14.96 1.44 28.72
C ILE A 240 -14.20 2.74 28.39
N ASP A 241 -14.42 3.79 29.17
CA ASP A 241 -13.62 5.02 29.07
C ASP A 241 -12.32 4.89 29.86
N LYS A 242 -11.20 4.70 29.13
CA LYS A 242 -9.86 4.69 29.70
C LYS A 242 -9.13 5.99 29.36
N THR A 243 -9.66 7.12 29.80
CA THR A 243 -8.91 8.38 29.73
C THR A 243 -7.76 8.31 30.74
N ILE A 244 -6.54 8.06 30.26
CA ILE A 244 -5.35 8.15 31.12
C ILE A 244 -5.09 9.64 31.36
N TYR A 245 -5.42 10.12 32.53
CA TYR A 245 -4.96 11.42 33.00
C TYR A 245 -3.47 11.25 33.33
N ASN A 246 -2.57 11.78 32.49
CA ASN A 246 -1.23 12.09 32.92
C ASN A 246 -1.33 13.31 33.86
N SER A 247 -1.26 13.06 35.16
CA SER A 247 -1.02 14.05 36.18
C SER A 247 0.47 14.48 36.19
#